data_ff1256044e78dfc9c281b404c684d74e
#
_entry.id   ff1256044e78dfc9c281b404c684d74e
#
_cell.length_a   1.000
_cell.length_b   1.000
_cell.length_c   1.000
_cell.angle_alpha   90.00
_cell.angle_beta   90.00
_cell.angle_gamma   90.00
#
_symmetry.space_group_name_H-M   'P 1'
#
loop_
_entity.id
_entity.type
_entity.pdbx_description
1 polymer ?
#
loop_
_entity_poly.entity_id
_entity_poly.type
_entity_poly.pdbx_seq_one_letter_code
_entity_poly.pdbx_strand_id
1 'polypeptide(L)'
;EAGFNKIVFIIRKDLEEEFKSTIGARVEKIAEVAYAYQEMEKLPEGFVKPADRTKPWGTGHAVICAREFLTEPFAVINADDYYGKEAYVKVHDYLVHEQPADDVLHICMAGFRLGNTLSDNGSVTRGLCHITDGKLTGVTETHNIFKTADGAESREDGQPAEKLDLNELVSMNMWGLTPAFMDTLYDGFVEFLQNVKAGDIKAEYLLPVMIDALIQKGTAQVDVLETKDTWFGVTYQEDKEVVIKAF
;
A
#
# COMPACT_ATOMS: atom_id res chain seq x y z
N GLU A 1 -2.77 -19.34 5.50
CA GLU A 1 -3.53 -19.42 6.76
C GLU A 1 -4.73 -18.45 6.75
N ALA A 2 -4.61 -17.29 6.12
CA ALA A 2 -5.70 -16.30 6.02
C ALA A 2 -6.72 -16.57 4.90
N GLY A 3 -6.45 -17.53 4.00
CA GLY A 3 -7.34 -17.90 2.90
C GLY A 3 -6.85 -17.50 1.51
N PHE A 4 -5.88 -16.59 1.40
CA PHE A 4 -5.25 -16.28 0.11
C PHE A 4 -4.50 -17.51 -0.44
N ASN A 5 -4.76 -17.86 -1.69
CA ASN A 5 -4.24 -19.05 -2.34
C ASN A 5 -3.23 -18.76 -3.46
N LYS A 6 -3.16 -17.51 -3.92
CA LYS A 6 -2.27 -17.04 -4.97
C LYS A 6 -1.50 -15.80 -4.55
N ILE A 7 -0.23 -15.73 -4.91
CA ILE A 7 0.64 -14.60 -4.67
C ILE A 7 1.19 -14.10 -6.01
N VAL A 8 1.01 -12.82 -6.29
CA VAL A 8 1.56 -12.17 -7.46
C VAL A 8 2.67 -11.23 -7.01
N PHE A 9 3.91 -11.57 -7.33
CA PHE A 9 5.04 -10.69 -7.08
C PHE A 9 5.20 -9.69 -8.21
N ILE A 10 5.22 -8.41 -7.86
CA ILE A 10 5.51 -7.32 -8.80
C ILE A 10 6.97 -6.94 -8.59
N ILE A 11 7.81 -7.30 -9.54
CA ILE A 11 9.26 -7.13 -9.45
C ILE A 11 9.82 -6.40 -10.69
N ARG A 12 11.08 -5.99 -10.61
CA ARG A 12 11.82 -5.55 -11.78
C ARG A 12 12.30 -6.76 -12.56
N LYS A 13 12.28 -6.66 -13.89
CA LYS A 13 12.68 -7.77 -14.77
C LYS A 13 14.12 -8.22 -14.56
N ASP A 14 15.02 -7.30 -14.29
CA ASP A 14 16.43 -7.58 -14.04
C ASP A 14 16.72 -8.35 -12.74
N LEU A 15 15.75 -8.39 -11.80
CA LEU A 15 15.84 -9.13 -10.54
C LEU A 15 15.18 -10.52 -10.61
N GLU A 16 14.60 -10.90 -11.73
CA GLU A 16 13.76 -12.10 -11.86
C GLU A 16 14.47 -13.38 -11.42
N GLU A 17 15.66 -13.67 -11.95
CA GLU A 17 16.38 -14.91 -11.67
C GLU A 17 16.77 -15.01 -10.19
N GLU A 18 17.30 -13.95 -9.62
CA GLU A 18 17.69 -13.90 -8.22
C GLU A 18 16.48 -14.03 -7.30
N PHE A 19 15.40 -13.29 -7.60
CA PHE A 19 14.19 -13.32 -6.81
C PHE A 19 13.51 -14.70 -6.83
N LYS A 20 13.38 -15.31 -8.03
CA LYS A 20 12.81 -16.64 -8.19
C LYS A 20 13.60 -17.71 -7.47
N SER A 21 14.92 -17.67 -7.57
CA SER A 21 15.80 -18.68 -6.93
C SER A 21 15.84 -18.59 -5.40
N THR A 22 15.53 -17.44 -4.82
CA THR A 22 15.59 -17.17 -3.39
C THR A 22 14.21 -17.17 -2.73
N ILE A 23 13.45 -16.09 -2.93
CA ILE A 23 12.13 -15.89 -2.32
C ILE A 23 11.07 -16.71 -3.04
N GLY A 24 11.02 -16.65 -4.37
CA GLY A 24 10.06 -17.37 -5.19
C GLY A 24 10.04 -18.87 -4.90
N ALA A 25 11.19 -19.53 -4.94
CA ALA A 25 11.32 -20.96 -4.69
C ALA A 25 10.85 -21.42 -3.30
N ARG A 26 10.77 -20.53 -2.32
CA ARG A 26 10.22 -20.81 -0.99
C ARG A 26 8.69 -20.70 -0.99
N VAL A 27 8.18 -19.65 -1.61
CA VAL A 27 6.73 -19.33 -1.62
C VAL A 27 5.98 -20.30 -2.53
N GLU A 28 6.54 -20.70 -3.68
CA GLU A 28 5.99 -21.69 -4.60
C GLU A 28 5.71 -23.06 -3.97
N LYS A 29 6.31 -23.36 -2.80
CA LYS A 29 6.03 -24.59 -2.06
C LYS A 29 4.72 -24.56 -1.26
N ILE A 30 4.17 -23.38 -1.04
CA ILE A 30 3.02 -23.17 -0.15
C ILE A 30 1.84 -22.44 -0.79
N ALA A 31 2.05 -21.80 -1.94
CA ALA A 31 1.02 -21.06 -2.66
C ALA A 31 1.27 -21.08 -4.17
N GLU A 32 0.21 -20.83 -4.96
CA GLU A 32 0.37 -20.50 -6.37
C GLU A 32 1.10 -19.15 -6.50
N VAL A 33 2.10 -19.08 -7.38
CA VAL A 33 2.89 -17.86 -7.57
C VAL A 33 2.85 -17.43 -9.02
N ALA A 34 2.64 -16.13 -9.24
CA ALA A 34 2.82 -15.47 -10.52
C ALA A 34 3.80 -14.29 -10.36
N TYR A 35 4.40 -13.88 -11.47
CA TYR A 35 5.36 -12.79 -11.52
C TYR A 35 4.93 -11.76 -12.54
N ALA A 36 4.70 -10.54 -12.08
CA ALA A 36 4.46 -9.37 -12.91
C ALA A 36 5.71 -8.47 -12.91
N TYR A 37 5.93 -7.77 -14.02
CA TYR A 37 7.12 -6.94 -14.15
C TYR A 37 6.74 -5.49 -14.34
N GLN A 38 7.18 -4.64 -13.39
CA GLN A 38 7.05 -3.20 -13.51
C GLN A 38 8.13 -2.67 -14.44
N GLU A 39 7.77 -2.51 -15.71
CA GLU A 39 8.65 -1.98 -16.75
C GLU A 39 8.19 -0.56 -17.11
N MET A 40 9.10 0.42 -16.99
CA MET A 40 8.78 1.84 -17.19
C MET A 40 8.37 2.18 -18.63
N GLU A 41 8.73 1.34 -19.58
CA GLU A 41 8.42 1.44 -21.00
C GLU A 41 7.02 0.93 -21.35
N LYS A 42 6.42 0.10 -20.50
CA LYS A 42 5.04 -0.42 -20.67
C LYS A 42 4.03 0.65 -20.32
N LEU A 43 3.77 1.56 -21.25
CA LEU A 43 2.83 2.66 -21.10
C LEU A 43 1.60 2.46 -21.98
N PRO A 44 0.47 3.11 -21.67
CA PRO A 44 -0.68 3.18 -22.55
C PRO A 44 -0.32 3.72 -23.93
N GLU A 45 -1.10 3.37 -24.95
CA GLU A 45 -0.92 3.84 -26.32
C GLU A 45 -0.86 5.38 -26.36
N GLY A 46 0.09 5.91 -27.12
CA GLY A 46 0.31 7.35 -27.28
C GLY A 46 1.28 7.97 -26.26
N PHE A 47 1.75 7.22 -25.26
CA PHE A 47 2.73 7.70 -24.29
C PHE A 47 4.10 7.04 -24.49
N VAL A 48 5.14 7.83 -24.25
CA VAL A 48 6.54 7.38 -24.34
C VAL A 48 7.26 7.81 -23.06
N LYS A 49 8.06 6.90 -22.50
CA LYS A 49 8.89 7.21 -21.34
C LYS A 49 9.92 8.28 -21.69
N PRO A 50 10.03 9.37 -20.91
CA PRO A 50 11.13 10.33 -21.07
C PRO A 50 12.49 9.65 -21.00
N ALA A 51 13.42 10.02 -21.89
CA ALA A 51 14.74 9.40 -21.98
C ALA A 51 15.51 9.42 -20.66
N ASP A 52 15.42 10.53 -19.94
CA ASP A 52 16.14 10.76 -18.67
C ASP A 52 15.41 10.18 -17.43
N ARG A 53 14.23 9.57 -17.63
CA ARG A 53 13.50 8.99 -16.51
C ARG A 53 14.10 7.66 -16.07
N THR A 54 14.54 7.60 -14.83
CA THR A 54 15.04 6.39 -14.14
C THR A 54 14.15 5.93 -12.99
N LYS A 55 13.20 6.80 -12.55
CA LYS A 55 12.29 6.50 -11.45
C LYS A 55 11.06 5.75 -11.97
N PRO A 56 10.65 4.62 -11.34
CA PRO A 56 9.39 3.95 -11.65
C PRO A 56 8.19 4.90 -11.55
N TRP A 57 7.08 4.53 -12.20
CA TRP A 57 5.87 5.37 -12.25
C TRP A 57 5.02 5.34 -10.97
N GLY A 58 5.47 4.65 -9.92
CA GLY A 58 4.79 4.58 -8.63
C GLY A 58 4.02 3.28 -8.43
N THR A 59 3.41 3.18 -7.24
CA THR A 59 2.73 1.95 -6.77
C THR A 59 1.45 1.64 -7.54
N GLY A 60 0.72 2.65 -8.01
CA GLY A 60 -0.45 2.44 -8.87
C GLY A 60 -0.08 1.77 -10.20
N HIS A 61 1.00 2.24 -10.84
CA HIS A 61 1.50 1.59 -12.06
C HIS A 61 2.01 0.18 -11.80
N ALA A 62 2.63 -0.09 -10.65
CA ALA A 62 3.04 -1.43 -10.29
C ALA A 62 1.85 -2.40 -10.28
N VAL A 63 0.74 -2.02 -9.64
CA VAL A 63 -0.48 -2.84 -9.62
C VAL A 63 -1.07 -3.02 -11.02
N ILE A 64 -1.06 -2.01 -11.88
CA ILE A 64 -1.49 -2.11 -13.29
C ILE A 64 -0.69 -3.19 -14.03
N CYS A 65 0.63 -3.28 -13.79
CA CYS A 65 1.48 -4.29 -14.42
C CYS A 65 1.10 -5.74 -14.06
N ALA A 66 0.37 -5.94 -12.95
CA ALA A 66 -0.10 -7.25 -12.52
C ALA A 66 -1.54 -7.57 -13.01
N ARG A 67 -2.19 -6.68 -13.76
CA ARG A 67 -3.61 -6.76 -14.14
C ARG A 67 -4.04 -8.13 -14.70
N GLU A 68 -3.22 -8.75 -15.54
CA GLU A 68 -3.54 -10.05 -16.16
C GLU A 68 -3.69 -11.20 -15.15
N PHE A 69 -3.11 -11.05 -13.94
CA PHE A 69 -3.18 -12.03 -12.86
C PHE A 69 -4.26 -11.74 -11.82
N LEU A 70 -4.85 -10.52 -11.85
CA LEU A 70 -5.77 -10.00 -10.83
C LEU A 70 -7.23 -10.14 -11.32
N THR A 71 -7.66 -11.36 -11.55
CA THR A 71 -8.99 -11.70 -12.06
C THR A 71 -10.02 -12.00 -10.97
N GLU A 72 -9.58 -12.07 -9.72
CA GLU A 72 -10.38 -12.29 -8.52
C GLU A 72 -10.10 -11.16 -7.51
N PRO A 73 -10.91 -10.99 -6.44
CA PRO A 73 -10.59 -10.03 -5.38
C PRO A 73 -9.19 -10.28 -4.80
N PHE A 74 -8.44 -9.23 -4.53
CA PHE A 74 -7.04 -9.31 -4.16
C PHE A 74 -6.64 -8.28 -3.10
N ALA A 75 -5.60 -8.59 -2.34
CA ALA A 75 -4.94 -7.64 -1.46
C ALA A 75 -3.65 -7.11 -2.08
N VAL A 76 -3.36 -5.82 -1.86
CA VAL A 76 -2.08 -5.19 -2.20
C VAL A 76 -1.34 -4.87 -0.91
N ILE A 77 -0.07 -5.27 -0.85
CA ILE A 77 0.83 -5.01 0.27
C ILE A 77 2.22 -4.59 -0.23
N ASN A 78 3.00 -3.97 0.62
CA ASN A 78 4.43 -3.81 0.39
C ASN A 78 5.14 -5.13 0.65
N ALA A 79 6.10 -5.49 -0.19
CA ALA A 79 6.78 -6.79 -0.11
C ALA A 79 7.84 -6.88 1.01
N ASP A 80 8.24 -5.75 1.54
CA ASP A 80 9.26 -5.57 2.59
C ASP A 80 8.67 -5.30 3.99
N ASP A 81 7.34 -5.34 4.11
CA ASP A 81 6.62 -5.11 5.35
C ASP A 81 6.00 -6.41 5.89
N TYR A 82 5.91 -6.51 7.21
CA TYR A 82 5.14 -7.55 7.90
C TYR A 82 3.90 -6.96 8.55
N TYR A 83 2.74 -7.48 8.21
CA TYR A 83 1.44 -6.94 8.58
C TYR A 83 0.72 -7.71 9.70
N GLY A 84 1.35 -8.76 10.28
CA GLY A 84 0.68 -9.63 11.23
C GLY A 84 -0.24 -10.65 10.57
N LYS A 85 -1.04 -11.34 11.38
CA LYS A 85 -1.97 -12.39 10.89
C LYS A 85 -3.42 -11.91 10.84
N GLU A 86 -3.85 -11.13 11.82
CA GLU A 86 -5.22 -10.64 11.94
C GLU A 86 -5.59 -9.73 10.76
N ALA A 87 -4.65 -8.87 10.33
CA ALA A 87 -4.85 -7.98 9.19
C ALA A 87 -5.19 -8.75 7.92
N TYR A 88 -4.43 -9.81 7.60
CA TYR A 88 -4.71 -10.66 6.44
C TYR A 88 -6.06 -11.37 6.53
N VAL A 89 -6.44 -11.88 7.69
CA VAL A 89 -7.74 -12.55 7.88
C VAL A 89 -8.87 -11.55 7.65
N LYS A 90 -8.80 -10.35 8.24
CA LYS A 90 -9.83 -9.33 8.09
C LYS A 90 -9.98 -8.85 6.65
N VAL A 91 -8.88 -8.61 5.95
CA VAL A 91 -8.91 -8.22 4.53
C VAL A 91 -9.47 -9.35 3.67
N HIS A 92 -9.05 -10.60 3.90
CA HIS A 92 -9.60 -11.76 3.20
C HIS A 92 -11.11 -11.91 3.43
N ASP A 93 -11.54 -11.88 4.70
CA ASP A 93 -12.95 -12.02 5.05
C ASP A 93 -13.81 -10.93 4.38
N TYR A 94 -13.32 -9.69 4.33
CA TYR A 94 -13.99 -8.62 3.61
C TYR A 94 -14.11 -8.93 2.12
N LEU A 95 -13.04 -9.40 1.48
CA LEU A 95 -12.98 -9.63 0.03
C LEU A 95 -13.84 -10.81 -0.44
N VAL A 96 -14.07 -11.82 0.41
CA VAL A 96 -14.91 -12.98 0.07
C VAL A 96 -16.39 -12.75 0.36
N HIS A 97 -16.75 -11.68 1.10
CA HIS A 97 -18.15 -11.30 1.28
C HIS A 97 -18.66 -10.57 0.04
N GLU A 98 -19.92 -10.82 -0.28
CA GLU A 98 -20.60 -10.13 -1.36
C GLU A 98 -20.69 -8.63 -1.08
N GLN A 99 -20.21 -7.83 -2.00
CA GLN A 99 -20.27 -6.38 -1.92
C GLN A 99 -21.61 -5.86 -2.46
N PRO A 100 -22.07 -4.67 -2.02
CA PRO A 100 -23.26 -4.04 -2.56
C PRO A 100 -23.19 -3.91 -4.09
N ALA A 101 -24.29 -4.19 -4.77
CA ALA A 101 -24.42 -4.04 -6.21
C ALA A 101 -24.87 -2.60 -6.53
N ASP A 102 -23.94 -1.66 -6.42
CA ASP A 102 -24.11 -0.24 -6.73
C ASP A 102 -22.99 0.26 -7.64
N ASP A 103 -22.99 1.56 -7.96
CA ASP A 103 -22.00 2.18 -8.85
C ASP A 103 -20.74 2.67 -8.08
N VAL A 104 -20.57 2.23 -6.83
CA VAL A 104 -19.44 2.64 -5.98
C VAL A 104 -18.43 1.51 -5.87
N LEU A 105 -17.15 1.82 -5.98
CA LEU A 105 -16.09 0.85 -5.73
C LEU A 105 -15.96 0.61 -4.22
N HIS A 106 -16.25 -0.62 -3.79
CA HIS A 106 -16.08 -1.05 -2.41
C HIS A 106 -14.66 -1.57 -2.19
N ILE A 107 -13.92 -0.89 -1.34
CA ILE A 107 -12.50 -1.11 -1.02
C ILE A 107 -12.39 -1.32 0.48
N CYS A 108 -11.43 -2.10 0.95
CA CYS A 108 -11.05 -2.09 2.36
C CYS A 108 -9.57 -1.76 2.54
N MET A 109 -9.25 -1.31 3.73
CA MET A 109 -7.88 -1.02 4.15
C MET A 109 -7.67 -1.54 5.58
N ALA A 110 -6.56 -2.23 5.83
CA ALA A 110 -6.17 -2.55 7.20
C ALA A 110 -5.67 -1.27 7.90
N GLY A 111 -6.36 -0.89 8.98
CA GLY A 111 -6.00 0.22 9.84
C GLY A 111 -5.21 -0.28 11.05
N PHE A 112 -3.95 0.13 11.16
CA PHE A 112 -3.08 -0.21 12.28
C PHE A 112 -3.12 0.87 13.34
N ARG A 113 -3.07 0.49 14.63
CA ARG A 113 -2.89 1.50 15.68
C ARG A 113 -1.52 2.13 15.55
N LEU A 114 -1.44 3.46 15.65
CA LEU A 114 -0.19 4.21 15.55
C LEU A 114 0.88 3.61 16.47
N GLY A 115 0.52 3.31 17.73
CA GLY A 115 1.44 2.74 18.70
C GLY A 115 2.08 1.41 18.28
N ASN A 116 1.43 0.66 17.39
CA ASN A 116 1.92 -0.62 16.88
C ASN A 116 2.80 -0.48 15.60
N THR A 117 3.12 0.75 15.20
CA THR A 117 3.89 1.04 13.96
C THR A 117 5.09 1.95 14.21
N LEU A 118 5.35 2.33 15.46
CA LEU A 118 6.45 3.23 15.81
C LEU A 118 7.78 2.47 15.91
N SER A 119 8.89 3.19 15.68
CA SER A 119 10.24 2.70 15.92
C SER A 119 10.78 3.29 17.23
N ASP A 120 11.57 2.49 17.95
CA ASP A 120 12.34 2.95 19.12
C ASP A 120 13.66 3.64 18.70
N ASN A 121 14.03 3.55 17.41
CA ASN A 121 15.33 3.98 16.89
C ASN A 121 15.30 5.36 16.22
N GLY A 122 14.11 5.93 16.02
CA GLY A 122 13.97 7.27 15.43
C GLY A 122 12.55 7.62 15.02
N SER A 123 12.42 8.68 14.24
CA SER A 123 11.12 9.14 13.76
C SER A 123 10.62 8.30 12.60
N VAL A 124 9.31 8.25 12.47
CA VAL A 124 8.61 7.61 11.34
C VAL A 124 7.65 8.59 10.67
N THR A 125 7.25 8.30 9.44
CA THR A 125 6.15 8.97 8.73
C THR A 125 4.99 8.02 8.62
N ARG A 126 3.75 8.49 8.94
CA ARG A 126 2.54 7.68 8.87
C ARG A 126 1.38 8.46 8.27
N GLY A 127 0.53 7.75 7.54
CA GLY A 127 -0.74 8.29 7.08
C GLY A 127 -1.80 8.15 8.16
N LEU A 128 -2.08 9.21 8.92
CA LEU A 128 -3.16 9.24 9.91
C LEU A 128 -4.51 9.21 9.19
N CYS A 129 -5.37 8.25 9.55
CA CYS A 129 -6.65 8.02 8.91
C CYS A 129 -7.75 8.89 9.53
N HIS A 130 -8.48 9.63 8.71
CA HIS A 130 -9.74 10.26 9.10
C HIS A 130 -10.88 9.28 8.82
N ILE A 131 -11.67 8.95 9.84
CA ILE A 131 -12.68 7.89 9.77
C ILE A 131 -14.01 8.43 10.26
N THR A 132 -15.06 8.18 9.49
CA THR A 132 -16.45 8.44 9.87
C THR A 132 -17.27 7.20 9.63
N ASP A 133 -17.99 6.71 10.64
CA ASP A 133 -18.83 5.51 10.57
C ASP A 133 -18.09 4.27 9.99
N GLY A 134 -16.81 4.11 10.37
CA GLY A 134 -15.97 3.00 9.91
C GLY A 134 -15.41 3.16 8.48
N LYS A 135 -15.73 4.26 7.81
CA LYS A 135 -15.26 4.56 6.46
C LYS A 135 -14.14 5.59 6.47
N LEU A 136 -13.13 5.34 5.63
CA LEU A 136 -12.05 6.29 5.42
C LEU A 136 -12.58 7.51 4.66
N THR A 137 -12.34 8.70 5.21
CA THR A 137 -12.71 9.98 4.58
C THR A 137 -11.51 10.77 4.10
N GLY A 138 -10.31 10.38 4.49
CA GLY A 138 -9.05 10.97 4.07
C GLY A 138 -7.88 10.43 4.88
N VAL A 139 -6.68 10.76 4.44
CA VAL A 139 -5.43 10.42 5.12
C VAL A 139 -4.55 11.66 5.18
N THR A 140 -4.04 11.96 6.37
CA THR A 140 -3.01 13.01 6.53
C THR A 140 -1.65 12.38 6.71
N GLU A 141 -0.75 12.61 5.77
CA GLU A 141 0.64 12.19 5.90
C GLU A 141 1.33 13.05 6.97
N THR A 142 1.69 12.41 8.08
CA THR A 142 2.30 13.05 9.25
C THR A 142 3.74 12.58 9.37
N HIS A 143 4.65 13.54 9.35
CA HIS A 143 6.09 13.30 9.38
C HIS A 143 6.66 13.45 10.78
N ASN A 144 7.91 12.97 10.96
CA ASN A 144 8.69 13.15 12.19
C ASN A 144 7.92 12.73 13.46
N ILE A 145 7.24 11.60 13.40
CA ILE A 145 6.54 11.02 14.54
C ILE A 145 7.57 10.27 15.39
N PHE A 146 7.73 10.70 16.62
CA PHE A 146 8.60 10.08 17.62
C PHE A 146 7.78 9.39 18.69
N LYS A 147 8.22 8.20 19.09
CA LYS A 147 7.73 7.54 20.29
C LYS A 147 8.25 8.29 21.52
N THR A 148 7.39 8.52 22.49
CA THR A 148 7.74 9.16 23.77
C THR A 148 7.45 8.21 24.93
N ALA A 149 7.85 8.58 26.15
CA ALA A 149 7.62 7.75 27.33
C ALA A 149 6.12 7.56 27.66
N ASP A 150 5.29 8.50 27.25
CA ASP A 150 3.86 8.58 27.55
C ASP A 150 2.97 8.60 26.30
N GLY A 151 3.53 8.35 25.11
CA GLY A 151 2.74 8.36 23.87
C GLY A 151 3.56 8.51 22.60
N ALA A 152 3.08 9.34 21.70
CA ALA A 152 3.76 9.75 20.48
C ALA A 152 3.58 11.25 20.24
N GLU A 153 4.52 11.85 19.51
CA GLU A 153 4.41 13.23 19.08
C GLU A 153 5.03 13.45 17.69
N SER A 154 4.40 14.30 16.89
CA SER A 154 4.97 14.82 15.65
C SER A 154 5.78 16.08 15.96
N ARG A 155 6.95 16.20 15.34
CA ARG A 155 7.86 17.35 15.49
C ARG A 155 8.18 17.90 14.12
N GLU A 156 7.40 18.86 13.65
CA GLU A 156 7.69 19.58 12.41
C GLU A 156 8.57 20.81 12.70
N ASP A 157 9.50 21.11 11.78
CA ASP A 157 10.41 22.23 11.92
C ASP A 157 9.65 23.55 12.06
N GLY A 158 9.93 24.29 13.15
CA GLY A 158 9.30 25.58 13.42
C GLY A 158 7.88 25.53 14.01
N GLN A 159 7.34 24.34 14.28
CA GLN A 159 6.04 24.13 14.89
C GLN A 159 6.18 23.58 16.32
N PRO A 160 5.23 23.85 17.23
CA PRO A 160 5.17 23.12 18.49
C PRO A 160 4.94 21.63 18.24
N ALA A 161 5.54 20.78 19.09
CA ALA A 161 5.29 19.34 19.02
C ALA A 161 3.79 19.05 19.23
N GLU A 162 3.20 18.26 18.33
CA GLU A 162 1.80 17.82 18.38
C GLU A 162 1.73 16.43 19.00
N LYS A 163 0.94 16.28 20.08
CA LYS A 163 0.71 14.98 20.70
C LYS A 163 -0.28 14.16 19.85
N LEU A 164 0.07 12.90 19.63
CA LEU A 164 -0.73 11.95 18.86
C LEU A 164 -1.26 10.84 19.78
N ASP A 165 -2.49 10.39 19.54
CA ASP A 165 -3.05 9.24 20.24
C ASP A 165 -2.49 7.94 19.63
N LEU A 166 -1.92 7.08 20.45
CA LEU A 166 -1.41 5.77 20.04
C LEU A 166 -2.48 4.83 19.48
N ASN A 167 -3.76 5.12 19.76
CA ASN A 167 -4.88 4.35 19.24
C ASN A 167 -5.43 4.88 17.91
N GLU A 168 -4.98 6.05 17.44
CA GLU A 168 -5.32 6.50 16.09
C GLU A 168 -4.92 5.47 15.06
N LEU A 169 -5.77 5.31 14.04
CA LEU A 169 -5.50 4.36 12.96
C LEU A 169 -4.66 5.00 11.87
N VAL A 170 -3.68 4.25 11.41
CA VAL A 170 -2.77 4.64 10.33
C VAL A 170 -2.84 3.65 9.18
N SER A 171 -2.66 4.16 7.98
CA SER A 171 -2.48 3.34 6.78
C SER A 171 -1.03 2.87 6.68
N MET A 172 -0.88 1.54 6.47
CA MET A 172 0.39 0.91 6.17
C MET A 172 0.39 0.30 4.76
N ASN A 173 -0.42 0.86 3.85
CA ASN A 173 -0.55 0.41 2.45
C ASN A 173 -1.03 -1.03 2.26
N MET A 174 -1.86 -1.55 3.17
CA MET A 174 -2.53 -2.83 2.99
C MET A 174 -3.98 -2.60 2.55
N TRP A 175 -4.25 -2.87 1.27
CA TRP A 175 -5.52 -2.59 0.62
C TRP A 175 -6.17 -3.88 0.11
N GLY A 176 -7.49 -4.01 0.29
CA GLY A 176 -8.31 -5.04 -0.35
C GLY A 176 -9.10 -4.44 -1.49
N LEU A 177 -8.94 -4.99 -2.68
CA LEU A 177 -9.42 -4.44 -3.94
C LEU A 177 -10.13 -5.54 -4.76
N THR A 178 -10.94 -5.13 -5.73
CA THR A 178 -11.62 -6.04 -6.65
C THR A 178 -11.13 -5.84 -8.09
N PRO A 179 -11.35 -6.81 -8.99
CA PRO A 179 -10.99 -6.64 -10.41
C PRO A 179 -11.59 -5.39 -11.05
N ALA A 180 -12.80 -4.96 -10.64
CA ALA A 180 -13.45 -3.76 -11.16
C ALA A 180 -12.61 -2.48 -10.90
N PHE A 181 -11.83 -2.45 -9.82
CA PHE A 181 -10.93 -1.35 -9.52
C PHE A 181 -9.83 -1.18 -10.58
N MET A 182 -9.44 -2.25 -11.28
CA MET A 182 -8.33 -2.24 -12.23
C MET A 182 -8.59 -1.36 -13.45
N ASP A 183 -9.83 -1.27 -13.92
CA ASP A 183 -10.19 -0.38 -15.03
C ASP A 183 -10.06 1.07 -14.60
N THR A 184 -10.60 1.42 -13.43
CA THR A 184 -10.51 2.76 -12.87
C THR A 184 -9.05 3.15 -12.57
N LEU A 185 -8.23 2.20 -12.08
CA LEU A 185 -6.81 2.44 -11.85
C LEU A 185 -6.05 2.70 -13.16
N TYR A 186 -6.38 1.96 -14.22
CA TYR A 186 -5.76 2.15 -15.53
C TYR A 186 -6.14 3.50 -16.15
N ASP A 187 -7.44 3.85 -16.15
CA ASP A 187 -7.92 5.12 -16.68
C ASP A 187 -7.33 6.31 -15.91
N GLY A 188 -7.24 6.20 -14.60
CA GLY A 188 -6.56 7.20 -13.76
C GLY A 188 -5.07 7.33 -14.08
N PHE A 189 -4.40 6.25 -14.48
CA PHE A 189 -3.00 6.33 -14.92
C PHE A 189 -2.86 7.05 -16.26
N VAL A 190 -3.79 6.84 -17.19
CA VAL A 190 -3.84 7.58 -18.46
C VAL A 190 -4.02 9.08 -18.18
N GLU A 191 -4.99 9.45 -17.33
CA GLU A 191 -5.21 10.83 -16.91
C GLU A 191 -3.97 11.44 -16.24
N PHE A 192 -3.32 10.69 -15.34
CA PHE A 192 -2.08 11.10 -14.71
C PHE A 192 -1.00 11.42 -15.74
N LEU A 193 -0.76 10.53 -16.71
CA LEU A 193 0.26 10.74 -17.74
C LEU A 193 -0.03 11.95 -18.62
N GLN A 194 -1.30 12.24 -18.92
CA GLN A 194 -1.71 13.46 -19.66
C GLN A 194 -1.39 14.75 -18.90
N ASN A 195 -1.40 14.69 -17.57
CA ASN A 195 -1.19 15.83 -16.67
C ASN A 195 0.26 15.98 -16.17
N VAL A 196 1.14 15.01 -16.42
CA VAL A 196 2.56 15.11 -16.06
C VAL A 196 3.18 16.30 -16.81
N LYS A 197 3.76 17.23 -16.06
CA LYS A 197 4.40 18.42 -16.64
C LYS A 197 5.62 18.01 -17.47
N ALA A 198 5.83 18.69 -18.58
CA ALA A 198 7.01 18.49 -19.41
C ALA A 198 8.29 18.69 -18.58
N GLY A 199 9.18 17.67 -18.62
CA GLY A 199 10.42 17.67 -17.83
C GLY A 199 10.29 17.12 -16.41
N ASP A 200 9.10 16.79 -15.92
CA ASP A 200 8.95 16.10 -14.64
C ASP A 200 9.23 14.59 -14.80
N ILE A 201 10.49 14.24 -14.59
CA ILE A 201 10.96 12.86 -14.65
C ILE A 201 10.78 12.09 -13.33
N LYS A 202 10.19 12.73 -12.30
CA LYS A 202 10.04 12.16 -10.96
C LYS A 202 8.58 11.95 -10.52
N ALA A 203 7.61 12.42 -11.32
CA ALA A 203 6.19 12.24 -11.03
C ALA A 203 5.85 10.76 -10.76
N GLU A 204 5.03 10.50 -9.76
CA GLU A 204 4.61 9.13 -9.38
C GLU A 204 3.10 9.03 -9.30
N TYR A 205 2.57 7.98 -9.86
CA TYR A 205 1.17 7.58 -9.72
C TYR A 205 1.04 6.63 -8.52
N LEU A 206 0.69 7.19 -7.39
CA LEU A 206 0.65 6.48 -6.11
C LEU A 206 -0.76 5.92 -5.84
N LEU A 207 -0.84 4.64 -5.52
CA LEU A 207 -2.10 3.95 -5.23
C LEU A 207 -2.93 4.64 -4.13
N PRO A 208 -2.39 5.02 -2.95
CA PRO A 208 -3.18 5.69 -1.91
C PRO A 208 -3.71 7.06 -2.35
N VAL A 209 -2.94 7.83 -3.13
CA VAL A 209 -3.38 9.14 -3.66
C VAL A 209 -4.54 8.98 -4.63
N MET A 210 -4.48 7.95 -5.47
CA MET A 210 -5.55 7.63 -6.41
C MET A 210 -6.82 7.20 -5.67
N ILE A 211 -6.71 6.35 -4.65
CA ILE A 211 -7.84 5.93 -3.82
C ILE A 211 -8.46 7.14 -3.11
N ASP A 212 -7.65 8.01 -2.51
CA ASP A 212 -8.15 9.25 -1.89
C ASP A 212 -8.93 10.12 -2.89
N ALA A 213 -8.42 10.29 -4.11
CA ALA A 213 -9.13 11.04 -5.15
C ALA A 213 -10.50 10.42 -5.49
N LEU A 214 -10.64 9.11 -5.48
CA LEU A 214 -11.94 8.43 -5.69
C LEU A 214 -12.88 8.62 -4.51
N ILE A 215 -12.38 8.61 -3.27
CA ILE A 215 -13.17 8.93 -2.06
C ILE A 215 -13.72 10.35 -2.18
N GLN A 216 -12.88 11.32 -2.51
CA GLN A 216 -13.28 12.73 -2.64
C GLN A 216 -14.30 12.96 -3.77
N LYS A 217 -14.23 12.16 -4.84
CA LYS A 217 -15.23 12.17 -5.95
C LYS A 217 -16.52 11.41 -5.58
N GLY A 218 -16.56 10.66 -4.48
CA GLY A 218 -17.70 9.82 -4.09
C GLY A 218 -17.89 8.57 -4.95
N THR A 219 -16.87 8.17 -5.70
CA THR A 219 -16.89 6.98 -6.59
C THR A 219 -16.27 5.74 -5.95
N ALA A 220 -15.64 5.89 -4.79
CA ALA A 220 -15.17 4.78 -3.96
C ALA A 220 -15.54 4.98 -2.50
N GLN A 221 -15.80 3.88 -1.81
CA GLN A 221 -15.96 3.80 -0.37
C GLN A 221 -14.91 2.83 0.18
N VAL A 222 -14.20 3.24 1.22
CA VAL A 222 -13.16 2.43 1.84
C VAL A 222 -13.54 2.09 3.28
N ASP A 223 -13.74 0.80 3.56
CA ASP A 223 -13.92 0.29 4.91
C ASP A 223 -12.57 0.18 5.62
N VAL A 224 -12.45 0.77 6.81
CA VAL A 224 -11.24 0.66 7.62
C VAL A 224 -11.37 -0.53 8.58
N LEU A 225 -10.55 -1.54 8.36
CA LEU A 225 -10.50 -2.76 9.15
C LEU A 225 -9.42 -2.62 10.22
N GLU A 226 -9.81 -2.17 11.42
CA GLU A 226 -8.86 -2.04 12.53
C GLU A 226 -8.22 -3.40 12.84
N THR A 227 -6.88 -3.43 12.95
CA THR A 227 -6.12 -4.57 13.45
C THR A 227 -5.33 -4.22 14.70
N LYS A 228 -5.14 -5.22 15.57
CA LYS A 228 -4.28 -5.13 16.76
C LYS A 228 -2.87 -5.66 16.50
N ASP A 229 -2.62 -6.14 15.29
CA ASP A 229 -1.30 -6.61 14.91
C ASP A 229 -0.24 -5.51 15.07
N THR A 230 0.97 -5.93 15.35
CA THR A 230 2.15 -5.08 15.25
C THR A 230 2.68 -5.15 13.83
N TRP A 231 2.82 -4.00 13.20
CA TRP A 231 3.48 -3.88 11.92
C TRP A 231 5.00 -3.80 12.12
N PHE A 232 5.73 -4.50 11.28
CA PHE A 232 7.19 -4.42 11.24
C PHE A 232 7.67 -4.08 9.83
N GLY A 233 8.50 -3.05 9.75
CA GLY A 233 9.28 -2.69 8.57
C GLY A 233 10.69 -2.31 9.02
N VAL A 234 11.66 -2.39 8.15
CA VAL A 234 13.03 -1.99 8.44
C VAL A 234 13.23 -0.55 8.00
N THR A 235 12.85 0.40 8.87
CA THR A 235 13.08 1.83 8.64
C THR A 235 14.53 2.22 8.98
N TYR A 236 15.05 1.67 10.07
CA TYR A 236 16.42 1.82 10.53
C TYR A 236 17.12 0.48 10.54
N GLN A 237 18.45 0.49 10.42
CA GLN A 237 19.24 -0.75 10.42
C GLN A 237 19.06 -1.51 11.74
N GLU A 238 18.89 -0.78 12.83
CA GLU A 238 18.69 -1.28 14.19
C GLU A 238 17.33 -2.00 14.35
N ASP A 239 16.31 -1.63 13.58
CA ASP A 239 15.00 -2.29 13.59
C ASP A 239 15.10 -3.77 13.17
N LYS A 240 16.13 -4.12 12.40
CA LYS A 240 16.37 -5.50 11.95
C LYS A 240 16.48 -6.50 13.11
N GLU A 241 17.12 -6.11 14.22
CA GLU A 241 17.23 -6.99 15.39
C GLU A 241 15.88 -7.21 16.08
N VAL A 242 15.01 -6.19 16.09
CA VAL A 242 13.65 -6.28 16.64
C VAL A 242 12.82 -7.22 15.80
N VAL A 243 12.90 -7.06 14.47
CA VAL A 243 12.20 -7.94 13.51
C VAL A 243 12.66 -9.40 13.67
N ILE A 244 13.98 -9.68 13.72
CA ILE A 244 14.51 -11.03 13.88
C ILE A 244 14.04 -11.67 15.20
N LYS A 245 13.90 -10.92 16.28
CA LYS A 245 13.44 -11.43 17.59
C LYS A 245 11.93 -11.69 17.64
N ALA A 246 11.15 -11.04 16.75
CA ALA A 246 9.71 -11.18 16.67
C ALA A 246 9.27 -12.44 15.88
N PHE A 247 10.18 -13.02 15.10
CA PHE A 247 10.01 -14.23 14.27
C PHE A 247 10.92 -15.37 14.71
#